data_f09c6d1e5ed65acc2ce67a65e79b22f3
#
_entry.id   f09c6d1e5ed65acc2ce67a65e79b22f3
#
_cell.length_a   1.000
_cell.length_b   1.000
_cell.length_c   1.000
_cell.angle_alpha   90.00
_cell.angle_beta   90.00
_cell.angle_gamma   90.00
#
_symmetry.space_group_name_H-M   'P 1'
#
loop_
_entity.id
_entity.type
_entity.pdbx_description
1 polymer ?
#
loop_
_entity_poly.entity_id
_entity_poly.type
_entity_poly.pdbx_seq_one_letter_code
_entity_poly.pdbx_strand_id
1 'polypeptide(L)'
;MHDIIVIGGGPAGLTAALYALRAGKSVLVIEKSTFGGQITWSPKVENFPGIPSVSGAELGDKFTAQALDQGAELELDEVTSVELDGDIKRVKTDFGGTFEAKALIIASGARPRTLGIPGEEELMGAGVCFCAVCDGAFYKGREVAVNGGGNSALQDALLLSDTCSKVYLIHRRDTFRGEAKLVEALKARNNVEFVLGSSITALLGQDELCGIRVADADGNEREIAVDGLFVAIGHAPDNGIFSQLIDLDDGGYADSDENCCTKTPGVFVAGDCRKKTVRQLTTAAADGSAAALAACRYIDALAN
;
A
#
# COMPACT_ATOMS: atom_id res chain seq x y z
N MET A 1 6.07 -15.59 25.17
CA MET A 1 7.03 -15.60 24.04
C MET A 1 6.39 -16.37 22.91
N HIS A 2 6.34 -15.79 21.72
CA HIS A 2 5.80 -16.40 20.51
C HIS A 2 6.94 -16.99 19.64
N ASP A 3 6.61 -17.84 18.68
CA ASP A 3 7.58 -18.24 17.68
C ASP A 3 7.80 -17.09 16.69
N ILE A 4 6.72 -16.40 16.26
CA ILE A 4 6.76 -15.33 15.29
C ILE A 4 5.91 -14.14 15.75
N ILE A 5 6.45 -12.93 15.66
CA ILE A 5 5.67 -11.69 15.70
C ILE A 5 5.59 -11.15 14.27
N VAL A 6 4.38 -10.76 13.86
CA VAL A 6 4.10 -10.08 12.58
C VAL A 6 3.70 -8.64 12.88
N ILE A 7 4.40 -7.67 12.28
CA ILE A 7 4.10 -6.25 12.42
C ILE A 7 3.36 -5.77 11.17
N GLY A 8 2.09 -5.46 11.34
CA GLY A 8 1.16 -5.07 10.29
C GLY A 8 0.11 -6.15 10.00
N GLY A 9 -1.16 -5.81 10.20
CA GLY A 9 -2.32 -6.66 10.03
C GLY A 9 -2.99 -6.54 8.65
N GLY A 10 -2.24 -6.14 7.62
CA GLY A 10 -2.72 -6.14 6.24
C GLY A 10 -2.64 -7.53 5.57
N PRO A 11 -2.97 -7.63 4.25
CA PRO A 11 -3.00 -8.91 3.54
C PRO A 11 -1.69 -9.71 3.60
N ALA A 12 -0.54 -9.03 3.59
CA ALA A 12 0.77 -9.69 3.74
C ALA A 12 0.95 -10.29 5.12
N GLY A 13 0.68 -9.52 6.18
CA GLY A 13 0.86 -9.97 7.56
C GLY A 13 -0.13 -11.06 7.95
N LEU A 14 -1.41 -10.91 7.62
CA LEU A 14 -2.43 -11.94 7.90
C LEU A 14 -2.17 -13.23 7.12
N THR A 15 -1.68 -13.13 5.88
CA THR A 15 -1.25 -14.33 5.13
C THR A 15 -0.01 -14.97 5.77
N ALA A 16 0.94 -14.17 6.25
CA ALA A 16 2.10 -14.70 6.96
C ALA A 16 1.68 -15.44 8.24
N ALA A 17 0.77 -14.86 9.02
CA ALA A 17 0.22 -15.50 10.22
C ALA A 17 -0.45 -16.85 9.87
N LEU A 18 -1.32 -16.86 8.87
CA LEU A 18 -2.00 -18.07 8.40
C LEU A 18 -1.02 -19.20 8.06
N TYR A 19 0.02 -18.90 7.28
CA TYR A 19 0.99 -19.92 6.85
C TYR A 19 1.86 -20.40 8.00
N ALA A 20 2.28 -19.53 8.91
CA ALA A 20 3.09 -19.88 10.07
C ALA A 20 2.29 -20.76 11.08
N LEU A 21 1.03 -20.41 11.36
CA LEU A 21 0.14 -21.19 12.20
C LEU A 21 -0.11 -22.59 11.63
N ARG A 22 -0.35 -22.70 10.32
CA ARG A 22 -0.49 -24.00 9.64
C ARG A 22 0.79 -24.83 9.66
N ALA A 23 1.96 -24.20 9.83
CA ALA A 23 3.24 -24.85 10.08
C ALA A 23 3.51 -25.18 11.56
N GLY A 24 2.51 -24.98 12.43
CA GLY A 24 2.58 -25.31 13.87
C GLY A 24 3.34 -24.29 14.71
N LYS A 25 3.52 -23.05 14.21
CA LYS A 25 4.17 -21.97 14.99
C LYS A 25 3.12 -21.11 15.69
N SER A 26 3.44 -20.61 16.88
CA SER A 26 2.63 -19.59 17.58
C SER A 26 2.89 -18.21 16.98
N VAL A 27 1.84 -17.44 16.72
CA VAL A 27 1.93 -16.14 16.02
C VAL A 27 1.14 -15.06 16.74
N LEU A 28 1.79 -13.92 16.98
CA LEU A 28 1.17 -12.67 17.36
C LEU A 28 1.23 -11.69 16.17
N VAL A 29 0.10 -11.10 15.78
CA VAL A 29 0.02 -10.02 14.78
C VAL A 29 -0.26 -8.72 15.52
N ILE A 30 0.60 -7.71 15.33
CA ILE A 30 0.42 -6.37 15.91
C ILE A 30 0.07 -5.40 14.77
N GLU A 31 -1.09 -4.72 14.90
CA GLU A 31 -1.59 -3.75 13.93
C GLU A 31 -1.92 -2.44 14.61
N LYS A 32 -1.52 -1.31 14.03
CA LYS A 32 -1.68 0.00 14.66
C LYS A 32 -3.04 0.67 14.43
N SER A 33 -3.79 0.26 13.41
CA SER A 33 -5.04 0.93 13.05
C SER A 33 -6.21 -0.03 12.86
N THR A 34 -6.20 -0.81 11.79
CA THR A 34 -7.31 -1.69 11.43
C THR A 34 -6.78 -2.96 10.79
N PHE A 35 -7.21 -4.12 11.31
CA PHE A 35 -6.93 -5.40 10.68
C PHE A 35 -7.59 -5.45 9.29
N GLY A 36 -6.86 -6.04 8.32
CA GLY A 36 -7.17 -5.95 6.91
C GLY A 36 -6.28 -4.92 6.19
N GLY A 37 -5.79 -3.89 6.91
CA GLY A 37 -4.93 -2.84 6.35
C GLY A 37 -5.63 -1.98 5.31
N GLN A 38 -4.88 -1.41 4.38
CA GLN A 38 -5.39 -0.41 3.42
C GLN A 38 -6.47 -0.95 2.45
N ILE A 39 -6.58 -2.27 2.29
CA ILE A 39 -7.65 -2.81 1.43
C ILE A 39 -9.04 -2.45 1.95
N THR A 40 -9.20 -2.23 3.26
CA THR A 40 -10.47 -1.89 3.88
C THR A 40 -11.05 -0.55 3.37
N TRP A 41 -10.22 0.32 2.77
CA TRP A 41 -10.66 1.59 2.18
C TRP A 41 -11.25 1.43 0.77
N SER A 42 -10.99 0.31 0.12
CA SER A 42 -11.51 0.08 -1.23
C SER A 42 -13.00 -0.26 -1.18
N PRO A 43 -13.87 0.48 -1.87
CA PRO A 43 -15.29 0.20 -1.90
C PRO A 43 -15.58 -1.15 -2.58
N LYS A 44 -14.69 -1.57 -3.50
CA LYS A 44 -14.87 -2.78 -4.28
C LYS A 44 -13.54 -3.37 -4.74
N VAL A 45 -13.40 -4.69 -4.61
CA VAL A 45 -12.25 -5.48 -5.07
C VAL A 45 -12.72 -6.53 -6.07
N GLU A 46 -12.22 -6.50 -7.30
CA GLU A 46 -12.57 -7.43 -8.39
C GLU A 46 -11.35 -8.11 -9.00
N ASN A 47 -10.14 -7.80 -8.49
CA ASN A 47 -8.87 -8.29 -9.02
C ASN A 47 -8.15 -9.28 -8.09
N PHE A 48 -8.86 -9.85 -7.12
CA PHE A 48 -8.32 -10.93 -6.29
C PHE A 48 -8.83 -12.29 -6.79
N PRO A 49 -7.95 -13.17 -7.34
CA PRO A 49 -8.36 -14.45 -7.93
C PRO A 49 -9.13 -15.32 -6.94
N GLY A 50 -10.23 -15.91 -7.39
CA GLY A 50 -11.11 -16.75 -6.57
C GLY A 50 -12.25 -15.97 -5.90
N ILE A 51 -12.23 -14.64 -5.90
CA ILE A 51 -13.30 -13.78 -5.40
C ILE A 51 -13.72 -12.81 -6.51
N PRO A 52 -14.88 -13.04 -7.19
CA PRO A 52 -15.28 -12.22 -8.34
C PRO A 52 -15.52 -10.75 -7.99
N SER A 53 -16.12 -10.49 -6.82
CA SER A 53 -16.37 -9.14 -6.31
C SER A 53 -16.66 -9.17 -4.82
N VAL A 54 -16.07 -8.24 -4.08
CA VAL A 54 -16.23 -8.09 -2.63
C VAL A 54 -15.86 -6.66 -2.24
N SER A 55 -16.38 -6.12 -1.13
CA SER A 55 -15.83 -4.88 -0.59
C SER A 55 -14.46 -5.12 0.06
N GLY A 56 -13.62 -4.10 0.09
CA GLY A 56 -12.31 -4.20 0.74
C GLY A 56 -12.44 -4.48 2.23
N ALA A 57 -13.44 -3.89 2.89
CA ALA A 57 -13.74 -4.16 4.30
C ALA A 57 -14.07 -5.64 4.53
N GLU A 58 -15.01 -6.19 3.77
CA GLU A 58 -15.38 -7.62 3.86
C GLU A 58 -14.19 -8.54 3.54
N LEU A 59 -13.33 -8.15 2.60
CA LEU A 59 -12.14 -8.94 2.28
C LEU A 59 -11.13 -8.89 3.44
N GLY A 60 -10.91 -7.72 4.05
CA GLY A 60 -10.08 -7.57 5.24
C GLY A 60 -10.58 -8.42 6.42
N ASP A 61 -11.89 -8.42 6.64
CA ASP A 61 -12.53 -9.26 7.67
C ASP A 61 -12.31 -10.75 7.40
N LYS A 62 -12.41 -11.20 6.14
CA LYS A 62 -12.14 -12.60 5.76
C LYS A 62 -10.70 -13.02 6.03
N PHE A 63 -9.71 -12.18 5.71
CA PHE A 63 -8.31 -12.44 6.04
C PHE A 63 -8.10 -12.54 7.55
N THR A 64 -8.69 -11.61 8.30
CA THR A 64 -8.58 -11.54 9.77
C THR A 64 -9.23 -12.76 10.42
N ALA A 65 -10.47 -13.09 10.04
CA ALA A 65 -11.19 -14.24 10.56
C ALA A 65 -10.42 -15.54 10.28
N GLN A 66 -9.88 -15.72 9.07
CA GLN A 66 -9.11 -16.90 8.72
C GLN A 66 -7.84 -17.07 9.56
N ALA A 67 -7.15 -15.98 9.90
CA ALA A 67 -5.99 -16.02 10.78
C ALA A 67 -6.40 -16.37 12.24
N LEU A 68 -7.47 -15.75 12.73
CA LEU A 68 -8.03 -16.04 14.06
C LEU A 68 -8.48 -17.51 14.21
N ASP A 69 -9.18 -18.05 13.20
CA ASP A 69 -9.65 -19.44 13.19
C ASP A 69 -8.49 -20.45 13.24
N GLN A 70 -7.30 -20.07 12.80
CA GLN A 70 -6.08 -20.86 12.91
C GLN A 70 -5.31 -20.62 14.22
N GLY A 71 -5.77 -19.70 15.07
CA GLY A 71 -5.20 -19.44 16.40
C GLY A 71 -4.22 -18.27 16.45
N ALA A 72 -4.31 -17.31 15.53
CA ALA A 72 -3.52 -16.06 15.63
C ALA A 72 -3.93 -15.28 16.88
N GLU A 73 -2.94 -14.77 17.61
CA GLU A 73 -3.17 -13.70 18.58
C GLU A 73 -3.07 -12.36 17.86
N LEU A 74 -4.03 -11.47 18.13
CA LEU A 74 -4.08 -10.14 17.50
C LEU A 74 -3.96 -9.08 18.59
N GLU A 75 -3.08 -8.09 18.36
CA GLU A 75 -2.89 -6.93 19.23
C GLU A 75 -3.08 -5.65 18.42
N LEU A 76 -3.97 -4.78 18.89
CA LEU A 76 -4.20 -3.46 18.28
C LEU A 76 -3.36 -2.42 19.01
N ASP A 77 -2.12 -2.23 18.55
CA ASP A 77 -1.17 -1.30 19.14
C ASP A 77 -0.10 -0.89 18.12
N GLU A 78 0.55 0.24 18.29
CA GLU A 78 1.63 0.70 17.42
C GLU A 78 2.99 0.22 17.94
N VAL A 79 3.76 -0.45 17.09
CA VAL A 79 5.14 -0.83 17.41
C VAL A 79 6.02 0.41 17.37
N THR A 80 6.69 0.68 18.50
CA THR A 80 7.58 1.85 18.65
C THR A 80 9.05 1.50 18.54
N SER A 81 9.46 0.28 18.90
CA SER A 81 10.84 -0.17 18.75
C SER A 81 10.94 -1.69 18.71
N VAL A 82 12.06 -2.14 18.12
CA VAL A 82 12.47 -3.55 18.12
C VAL A 82 13.91 -3.65 18.57
N GLU A 83 14.18 -4.50 19.54
CA GLU A 83 15.50 -4.79 20.09
C GLU A 83 15.87 -6.24 19.80
N LEU A 84 17.15 -6.49 19.54
CA LEU A 84 17.69 -7.86 19.41
C LEU A 84 18.39 -8.25 20.71
N ASP A 85 18.02 -9.42 21.25
CA ASP A 85 18.65 -10.03 22.42
C ASP A 85 19.04 -11.47 22.07
N GLY A 86 20.19 -11.62 21.46
CA GLY A 86 20.61 -12.87 20.83
C GLY A 86 19.64 -13.30 19.74
N ASP A 87 19.06 -14.50 19.86
CA ASP A 87 18.07 -15.02 18.92
C ASP A 87 16.66 -14.50 19.18
N ILE A 88 16.44 -13.75 20.26
CA ILE A 88 15.12 -13.19 20.61
C ILE A 88 14.96 -11.79 20.03
N LYS A 89 13.79 -11.53 19.45
CA LYS A 89 13.34 -10.22 18.97
C LYS A 89 12.34 -9.69 19.99
N ARG A 90 12.68 -8.56 20.63
CA ARG A 90 11.82 -7.91 21.63
C ARG A 90 11.17 -6.69 20.98
N VAL A 91 9.84 -6.73 20.89
CA VAL A 91 9.01 -5.69 20.28
C VAL A 91 8.34 -4.89 21.39
N LYS A 92 8.46 -3.55 21.36
CA LYS A 92 7.77 -2.64 22.28
C LYS A 92 6.70 -1.87 21.54
N THR A 93 5.60 -1.60 22.21
CA THR A 93 4.43 -0.92 21.66
C THR A 93 4.10 0.35 22.44
N ASP A 94 3.27 1.21 21.87
CA ASP A 94 2.94 2.54 22.40
C ASP A 94 2.16 2.46 23.74
N PHE A 95 1.22 1.53 23.85
CA PHE A 95 0.48 1.31 25.11
C PHE A 95 1.28 0.56 26.18
N GLY A 96 2.61 0.41 25.97
CA GLY A 96 3.53 -0.15 26.96
C GLY A 96 3.68 -1.67 26.90
N GLY A 97 3.14 -2.34 25.91
CA GLY A 97 3.33 -3.77 25.67
C GLY A 97 4.79 -4.10 25.35
N THR A 98 5.24 -5.27 25.80
CA THR A 98 6.55 -5.83 25.43
C THR A 98 6.34 -7.29 25.06
N PHE A 99 6.64 -7.63 23.82
CA PHE A 99 6.43 -8.96 23.26
C PHE A 99 7.75 -9.54 22.77
N GLU A 100 7.92 -10.83 22.89
CA GLU A 100 9.15 -11.53 22.50
C GLU A 100 8.84 -12.65 21.53
N ALA A 101 9.70 -12.79 20.50
CA ALA A 101 9.62 -13.87 19.53
C ALA A 101 11.00 -14.32 19.04
N LYS A 102 11.06 -15.53 18.45
CA LYS A 102 12.25 -16.05 17.78
C LYS A 102 12.44 -15.42 16.39
N ALA A 103 11.36 -15.09 15.69
CA ALA A 103 11.39 -14.46 14.38
C ALA A 103 10.42 -13.29 14.31
N LEU A 104 10.74 -12.33 13.42
CA LEU A 104 9.97 -11.13 13.16
C LEU A 104 9.65 -11.03 11.68
N ILE A 105 8.39 -10.74 11.33
CA ILE A 105 7.96 -10.42 9.96
C ILE A 105 7.43 -8.99 9.94
N ILE A 106 8.12 -8.11 9.22
CA ILE A 106 7.72 -6.72 9.04
C ILE A 106 6.83 -6.65 7.80
N ALA A 107 5.55 -6.32 8.00
CA ALA A 107 4.53 -6.19 6.97
C ALA A 107 3.80 -4.84 7.04
N SER A 108 4.56 -3.77 7.34
CA SER A 108 4.10 -2.41 7.63
C SER A 108 3.38 -1.73 6.45
N GLY A 109 3.48 -2.31 5.23
CA GLY A 109 2.87 -1.76 4.03
C GLY A 109 3.56 -0.49 3.51
N ALA A 110 2.85 0.23 2.63
CA ALA A 110 3.29 1.53 2.11
C ALA A 110 2.06 2.41 1.88
N ARG A 111 2.02 3.56 2.53
CA ARG A 111 0.89 4.48 2.39
C ARG A 111 1.03 5.35 1.14
N PRO A 112 -0.05 5.62 0.40
CA PRO A 112 -0.02 6.62 -0.64
C PRO A 112 0.30 7.99 -0.04
N ARG A 113 1.04 8.79 -0.78
CA ARG A 113 1.21 10.20 -0.45
C ARG A 113 -0.05 10.95 -0.83
N THR A 114 -0.55 11.74 0.10
CA THR A 114 -1.73 12.57 -0.08
C THR A 114 -1.35 13.96 -0.61
N LEU A 115 -2.33 14.69 -1.13
CA LEU A 115 -2.19 16.09 -1.51
C LEU A 115 -2.07 16.99 -0.29
N GLY A 116 -2.65 16.57 0.84
CA GLY A 116 -2.70 17.31 2.09
C GLY A 116 -3.68 18.50 2.04
N ILE A 117 -4.74 18.37 1.25
CA ILE A 117 -5.77 19.40 1.11
C ILE A 117 -7.07 18.99 1.84
N PRO A 118 -7.85 19.97 2.30
CA PRO A 118 -9.10 19.68 3.00
C PRO A 118 -10.07 18.81 2.19
N GLY A 119 -10.73 17.86 2.84
CA GLY A 119 -11.71 16.97 2.22
C GLY A 119 -11.10 15.75 1.52
N GLU A 120 -9.76 15.61 1.49
CA GLU A 120 -9.13 14.51 0.80
C GLU A 120 -9.42 13.16 1.48
N GLU A 121 -9.34 13.09 2.80
CA GLU A 121 -9.59 11.86 3.56
C GLU A 121 -11.05 11.41 3.46
N GLU A 122 -11.99 12.35 3.52
CA GLU A 122 -13.43 12.10 3.43
C GLU A 122 -13.84 11.57 2.06
N LEU A 123 -13.14 12.00 1.00
CA LEU A 123 -13.41 11.59 -0.38
C LEU A 123 -12.60 10.36 -0.83
N MET A 124 -11.76 9.78 0.03
CA MET A 124 -11.08 8.52 -0.28
C MET A 124 -12.10 7.39 -0.52
N GLY A 125 -12.03 6.78 -1.72
CA GLY A 125 -13.02 5.80 -2.16
C GLY A 125 -14.34 6.37 -2.66
N ALA A 126 -14.58 7.67 -2.45
CA ALA A 126 -15.74 8.42 -2.95
C ALA A 126 -15.35 9.41 -4.07
N GLY A 127 -14.37 9.04 -4.89
CA GLY A 127 -13.86 9.82 -6.01
C GLY A 127 -12.38 10.10 -5.94
N VAL A 128 -11.74 10.09 -4.76
CA VAL A 128 -10.28 10.14 -4.62
C VAL A 128 -9.72 8.73 -4.53
N CYS A 129 -8.83 8.39 -5.48
CA CYS A 129 -8.26 7.07 -5.68
C CYS A 129 -6.73 7.13 -5.72
N PHE A 130 -6.06 6.03 -5.39
CA PHE A 130 -4.60 5.93 -5.39
C PHE A 130 -4.06 4.81 -6.30
N CYS A 131 -4.94 4.08 -6.99
CA CYS A 131 -4.57 2.92 -7.79
C CYS A 131 -5.47 2.80 -9.03
N ALA A 132 -4.98 3.20 -10.20
CA ALA A 132 -5.75 3.10 -11.45
C ALA A 132 -6.04 1.64 -11.85
N VAL A 133 -5.13 0.70 -11.57
CA VAL A 133 -5.34 -0.74 -11.82
C VAL A 133 -6.44 -1.31 -10.94
N CYS A 134 -6.63 -0.76 -9.73
CA CYS A 134 -7.64 -1.21 -8.79
C CYS A 134 -9.02 -0.63 -9.12
N ASP A 135 -9.08 0.68 -9.31
CA ASP A 135 -10.32 1.45 -9.28
C ASP A 135 -10.74 1.99 -10.67
N GLY A 136 -9.82 1.99 -11.64
CA GLY A 136 -10.05 2.61 -12.95
C GLY A 136 -11.26 2.06 -13.70
N ALA A 137 -11.61 0.78 -13.50
CA ALA A 137 -12.76 0.16 -14.12
C ALA A 137 -14.10 0.81 -13.70
N PHE A 138 -14.18 1.41 -12.50
CA PHE A 138 -15.40 2.08 -12.00
C PHE A 138 -15.66 3.42 -12.71
N TYR A 139 -14.64 3.98 -13.36
CA TYR A 139 -14.71 5.25 -14.07
C TYR A 139 -14.82 5.11 -15.58
N LYS A 140 -15.17 3.92 -16.07
CA LYS A 140 -15.39 3.68 -17.51
C LYS A 140 -16.41 4.65 -18.08
N GLY A 141 -16.00 5.38 -19.14
CA GLY A 141 -16.82 6.38 -19.83
C GLY A 141 -16.99 7.69 -19.07
N ARG A 142 -16.34 7.86 -17.91
CA ARG A 142 -16.35 9.10 -17.11
C ARG A 142 -15.14 9.97 -17.38
N GLU A 143 -15.17 11.20 -16.87
CA GLU A 143 -14.03 12.12 -16.89
C GLU A 143 -13.23 12.00 -15.59
N VAL A 144 -11.91 11.85 -15.69
CA VAL A 144 -11.04 11.65 -14.52
C VAL A 144 -9.80 12.55 -14.58
N ALA A 145 -9.23 12.80 -13.41
CA ALA A 145 -7.93 13.46 -13.30
C ALA A 145 -6.88 12.49 -12.75
N VAL A 146 -5.64 12.63 -13.23
CA VAL A 146 -4.46 11.96 -12.65
C VAL A 146 -3.49 13.03 -12.19
N ASN A 147 -3.12 13.02 -10.92
CA ASN A 147 -2.16 13.97 -10.38
C ASN A 147 -0.80 13.29 -10.18
N GLY A 148 0.20 13.72 -10.92
CA GLY A 148 1.56 13.21 -10.82
C GLY A 148 2.41 13.46 -12.06
N GLY A 149 3.68 13.08 -12.01
CA GLY A 149 4.61 13.32 -13.14
C GLY A 149 5.75 12.32 -13.23
N GLY A 150 5.66 11.21 -12.49
CA GLY A 150 6.54 10.04 -12.59
C GLY A 150 5.94 8.95 -13.47
N ASN A 151 6.67 7.83 -13.64
CA ASN A 151 6.21 6.69 -14.45
C ASN A 151 4.83 6.18 -14.02
N SER A 152 4.56 6.06 -12.71
CA SER A 152 3.26 5.60 -12.22
C SER A 152 2.12 6.46 -12.72
N ALA A 153 2.21 7.80 -12.58
CA ALA A 153 1.17 8.70 -13.06
C ALA A 153 0.96 8.62 -14.58
N LEU A 154 2.04 8.48 -15.36
CA LEU A 154 1.95 8.34 -16.81
C LEU A 154 1.31 7.00 -17.22
N GLN A 155 1.65 5.91 -16.52
CA GLN A 155 1.06 4.59 -16.74
C GLN A 155 -0.42 4.56 -16.35
N ASP A 156 -0.76 5.17 -15.21
CA ASP A 156 -2.14 5.31 -14.75
C ASP A 156 -2.98 6.12 -15.75
N ALA A 157 -2.46 7.25 -16.24
CA ALA A 157 -3.13 8.06 -17.25
C ALA A 157 -3.32 7.31 -18.58
N LEU A 158 -2.34 6.50 -19.01
CA LEU A 158 -2.48 5.65 -20.18
C LEU A 158 -3.58 4.60 -19.99
N LEU A 159 -3.56 3.88 -18.87
CA LEU A 159 -4.56 2.86 -18.55
C LEU A 159 -5.97 3.47 -18.54
N LEU A 160 -6.14 4.61 -17.86
CA LEU A 160 -7.43 5.29 -17.78
C LEU A 160 -7.87 5.84 -19.13
N SER A 161 -6.94 6.28 -20.00
CA SER A 161 -7.28 6.77 -21.33
C SER A 161 -7.87 5.70 -22.26
N ASP A 162 -7.67 4.41 -21.95
CA ASP A 162 -8.27 3.32 -22.72
C ASP A 162 -9.77 3.13 -22.42
N THR A 163 -10.25 3.59 -21.28
CA THR A 163 -11.62 3.30 -20.80
C THR A 163 -12.43 4.53 -20.43
N CYS A 164 -11.80 5.62 -19.99
CA CYS A 164 -12.45 6.86 -19.61
C CYS A 164 -12.73 7.75 -20.83
N SER A 165 -13.75 8.59 -20.75
CA SER A 165 -14.09 9.55 -21.82
C SER A 165 -13.05 10.66 -21.94
N LYS A 166 -12.49 11.11 -20.80
CA LYS A 166 -11.44 12.12 -20.75
C LYS A 166 -10.53 11.92 -19.54
N VAL A 167 -9.25 12.19 -19.70
CA VAL A 167 -8.24 12.14 -18.67
C VAL A 167 -7.49 13.47 -18.61
N TYR A 168 -7.52 14.13 -17.46
CA TYR A 168 -6.72 15.32 -17.18
C TYR A 168 -5.46 14.91 -16.44
N LEU A 169 -4.29 15.05 -17.06
CA LEU A 169 -3.00 14.76 -16.43
C LEU A 169 -2.41 16.04 -15.84
N ILE A 170 -2.49 16.15 -14.51
CA ILE A 170 -2.11 17.35 -13.76
C ILE A 170 -0.70 17.18 -13.21
N HIS A 171 0.18 18.12 -13.50
CA HIS A 171 1.54 18.11 -12.98
C HIS A 171 2.03 19.52 -12.63
N ARG A 172 2.62 19.65 -11.42
CA ARG A 172 3.13 20.95 -10.90
C ARG A 172 4.32 21.54 -11.66
N ARG A 173 4.93 20.80 -12.57
CA ARG A 173 6.05 21.23 -13.41
C ARG A 173 5.67 21.17 -14.88
N ASP A 174 6.40 21.87 -15.73
CA ASP A 174 6.21 21.88 -17.18
C ASP A 174 6.78 20.63 -17.86
N THR A 175 7.58 19.84 -17.13
CA THR A 175 8.23 18.64 -17.64
C THR A 175 8.01 17.45 -16.70
N PHE A 176 7.78 16.28 -17.30
CA PHE A 176 7.64 15.03 -16.57
C PHE A 176 9.01 14.45 -16.17
N ARG A 177 9.03 13.72 -15.05
CA ARG A 177 10.19 12.92 -14.63
C ARG A 177 10.12 11.48 -15.14
N GLY A 178 8.97 11.06 -15.63
CA GLY A 178 8.77 9.75 -16.20
C GLY A 178 9.35 9.61 -17.60
N GLU A 179 9.30 8.40 -18.13
CA GLU A 179 9.90 8.03 -19.42
C GLU A 179 9.26 8.80 -20.58
N ALA A 180 10.10 9.34 -21.48
CA ALA A 180 9.66 10.07 -22.65
C ALA A 180 8.69 9.24 -23.53
N LYS A 181 8.91 7.93 -23.64
CA LYS A 181 8.04 7.02 -24.40
C LYS A 181 6.59 7.01 -23.88
N LEU A 182 6.39 7.08 -22.57
CA LEU A 182 5.05 7.15 -21.97
C LEU A 182 4.39 8.50 -22.27
N VAL A 183 5.17 9.59 -22.22
CA VAL A 183 4.69 10.93 -22.54
C VAL A 183 4.25 11.00 -24.01
N GLU A 184 5.03 10.45 -24.94
CA GLU A 184 4.67 10.41 -26.37
C GLU A 184 3.41 9.56 -26.61
N ALA A 185 3.27 8.44 -25.93
CA ALA A 185 2.08 7.61 -26.01
C ALA A 185 0.82 8.36 -25.52
N LEU A 186 0.94 9.16 -24.45
CA LEU A 186 -0.15 10.01 -23.95
C LEU A 186 -0.49 11.17 -24.90
N LYS A 187 0.51 11.80 -25.50
CA LYS A 187 0.30 12.86 -26.52
C LYS A 187 -0.45 12.36 -27.75
N ALA A 188 -0.34 11.08 -28.08
CA ALA A 188 -1.07 10.46 -29.19
C ALA A 188 -2.54 10.16 -28.85
N ARG A 189 -2.98 10.35 -27.61
CA ARG A 189 -4.36 10.11 -27.17
C ARG A 189 -5.22 11.37 -27.34
N ASN A 190 -6.36 11.24 -28.00
CA ASN A 190 -7.28 12.36 -28.26
C ASN A 190 -8.08 12.79 -27.01
N ASN A 191 -8.15 11.91 -25.99
CA ASN A 191 -8.91 12.12 -24.77
C ASN A 191 -8.03 12.46 -23.57
N VAL A 192 -6.75 12.76 -23.75
CA VAL A 192 -5.84 13.20 -22.69
C VAL A 192 -5.56 14.69 -22.80
N GLU A 193 -5.78 15.41 -21.71
CA GLU A 193 -5.44 16.83 -21.58
C GLU A 193 -4.32 17.01 -20.54
N PHE A 194 -3.24 17.68 -20.95
CA PHE A 194 -2.12 17.99 -20.07
C PHE A 194 -2.36 19.32 -19.37
N VAL A 195 -2.38 19.29 -18.04
CA VAL A 195 -2.50 20.44 -17.15
C VAL A 195 -1.17 20.62 -16.42
N LEU A 196 -0.21 21.22 -17.11
CA LEU A 196 1.16 21.40 -16.62
C LEU A 196 1.33 22.71 -15.85
N GLY A 197 2.42 22.82 -15.06
CA GLY A 197 2.70 24.00 -14.24
C GLY A 197 1.61 24.27 -13.18
N SER A 198 0.77 23.27 -12.88
CA SER A 198 -0.44 23.46 -12.07
C SER A 198 -0.52 22.47 -10.91
N SER A 199 -1.07 22.90 -9.79
CA SER A 199 -1.30 22.08 -8.61
C SER A 199 -2.79 22.08 -8.26
N ILE A 200 -3.28 20.97 -7.73
CA ILE A 200 -4.65 20.89 -7.19
C ILE A 200 -4.68 21.65 -5.86
N THR A 201 -5.63 22.57 -5.72
CA THR A 201 -5.79 23.42 -4.53
C THR A 201 -7.06 23.11 -3.74
N ALA A 202 -8.07 22.50 -4.37
CA ALA A 202 -9.28 22.07 -3.70
C ALA A 202 -9.95 20.88 -4.40
N LEU A 203 -10.68 20.10 -3.62
CA LEU A 203 -11.61 19.07 -4.09
C LEU A 203 -13.04 19.66 -4.03
N LEU A 204 -13.84 19.36 -5.02
CA LEU A 204 -15.22 19.83 -5.13
C LEU A 204 -16.17 18.65 -4.97
N GLY A 205 -17.16 18.81 -4.09
CA GLY A 205 -18.11 17.75 -3.69
C GLY A 205 -18.19 17.63 -2.18
N GLN A 206 -19.20 16.94 -1.67
CA GLN A 206 -19.37 16.65 -0.23
C GLN A 206 -19.32 15.15 0.04
N ASP A 207 -20.25 14.40 -0.53
CA ASP A 207 -20.33 12.94 -0.36
C ASP A 207 -19.57 12.18 -1.45
N GLU A 208 -19.44 12.78 -2.64
CA GLU A 208 -18.69 12.26 -3.78
C GLU A 208 -17.95 13.41 -4.47
N LEU A 209 -16.81 13.09 -5.07
CA LEU A 209 -16.04 14.04 -5.87
C LEU A 209 -16.84 14.40 -7.15
N CYS A 210 -17.00 15.70 -7.42
CA CYS A 210 -17.60 16.20 -8.66
C CYS A 210 -16.69 17.11 -9.46
N GLY A 211 -15.49 17.42 -8.96
CA GLY A 211 -14.51 18.26 -9.62
C GLY A 211 -13.32 18.58 -8.74
N ILE A 212 -12.38 19.28 -9.35
CA ILE A 212 -11.17 19.77 -8.68
C ILE A 212 -10.93 21.22 -9.05
N ARG A 213 -10.29 21.98 -8.17
CA ARG A 213 -9.73 23.28 -8.51
C ARG A 213 -8.23 23.17 -8.65
N VAL A 214 -7.69 23.73 -9.73
CA VAL A 214 -6.26 23.78 -10.00
C VAL A 214 -5.79 25.21 -10.10
N ALA A 215 -4.59 25.49 -9.59
CA ALA A 215 -3.93 26.80 -9.71
C ALA A 215 -2.62 26.63 -10.48
N ASP A 216 -2.34 27.56 -11.39
CA ASP A 216 -1.05 27.67 -12.07
C ASP A 216 0.01 28.42 -11.22
N ALA A 217 1.22 28.58 -11.76
CA ALA A 217 2.33 29.24 -11.07
C ALA A 217 2.08 30.75 -10.83
N ASP A 218 1.20 31.38 -11.61
CA ASP A 218 0.81 32.78 -11.49
C ASP A 218 -0.36 32.98 -10.52
N GLY A 219 -0.92 31.87 -10.00
CA GLY A 219 -2.06 31.88 -9.08
C GLY A 219 -3.41 31.96 -9.76
N ASN A 220 -3.50 31.80 -11.08
CA ASN A 220 -4.78 31.73 -11.75
C ASN A 220 -5.44 30.39 -11.48
N GLU A 221 -6.66 30.41 -10.98
CA GLU A 221 -7.43 29.22 -10.64
C GLU A 221 -8.43 28.86 -11.73
N ARG A 222 -8.63 27.56 -11.97
CA ARG A 222 -9.75 27.04 -12.75
C ARG A 222 -10.33 25.78 -12.11
N GLU A 223 -11.63 25.58 -12.29
CA GLU A 223 -12.30 24.35 -11.89
C GLU A 223 -12.37 23.39 -13.09
N ILE A 224 -12.19 22.11 -12.80
CA ILE A 224 -12.28 21.01 -13.78
C ILE A 224 -13.26 20.01 -13.21
N ALA A 225 -14.38 19.79 -13.90
CA ALA A 225 -15.35 18.77 -13.54
C ALA A 225 -14.74 17.40 -13.81
N VAL A 226 -14.69 16.53 -12.80
CA VAL A 226 -14.24 15.15 -12.90
C VAL A 226 -14.99 14.27 -11.91
N ASP A 227 -15.25 13.04 -12.28
CA ASP A 227 -15.89 12.04 -11.41
C ASP A 227 -14.88 11.31 -10.52
N GLY A 228 -13.59 11.36 -10.88
CA GLY A 228 -12.52 10.70 -10.14
C GLY A 228 -11.19 11.41 -10.24
N LEU A 229 -10.43 11.38 -9.15
CA LEU A 229 -9.07 11.87 -9.04
C LEU A 229 -8.14 10.75 -8.60
N PHE A 230 -7.16 10.40 -9.44
CA PHE A 230 -6.12 9.42 -9.15
C PHE A 230 -4.85 10.16 -8.69
N VAL A 231 -4.54 10.05 -7.40
CA VAL A 231 -3.38 10.70 -6.78
C VAL A 231 -2.16 9.78 -6.92
N ALA A 232 -1.31 10.05 -7.91
CA ALA A 232 -0.15 9.24 -8.30
C ALA A 232 1.18 9.98 -8.03
N ILE A 233 1.33 10.53 -6.81
CA ILE A 233 2.53 11.29 -6.39
C ILE A 233 3.51 10.45 -5.57
N GLY A 234 3.31 9.15 -5.51
CA GLY A 234 4.16 8.16 -4.89
C GLY A 234 3.57 7.56 -3.61
N HIS A 235 4.29 6.58 -3.08
CA HIS A 235 3.98 5.92 -1.81
C HIS A 235 5.14 6.13 -0.85
N ALA A 236 4.89 6.00 0.43
CA ALA A 236 5.89 6.06 1.49
C ALA A 236 5.73 4.81 2.38
N PRO A 237 6.72 3.93 2.44
CA PRO A 237 6.73 2.83 3.40
C PRO A 237 7.04 3.36 4.80
N ASP A 238 6.46 2.71 5.81
CA ASP A 238 6.68 3.06 7.22
C ASP A 238 7.71 2.12 7.85
N ASN A 239 8.95 2.20 7.32
CA ASN A 239 10.04 1.32 7.72
C ASN A 239 11.10 2.01 8.61
N GLY A 240 10.94 3.28 8.92
CA GLY A 240 11.97 4.09 9.61
C GLY A 240 12.46 3.49 10.92
N ILE A 241 11.54 2.98 11.74
CA ILE A 241 11.86 2.37 13.05
C ILE A 241 12.65 1.06 12.92
N PHE A 242 12.65 0.43 11.75
CA PHE A 242 13.34 -0.83 11.48
C PHE A 242 14.70 -0.65 10.79
N SER A 243 15.14 0.58 10.52
CA SER A 243 16.35 0.89 9.74
C SER A 243 17.65 0.27 10.28
N GLN A 244 17.71 -0.03 11.57
CA GLN A 244 18.84 -0.76 12.16
C GLN A 244 18.82 -2.26 11.84
N LEU A 245 17.65 -2.82 11.60
CA LEU A 245 17.43 -4.26 11.36
C LEU A 245 17.44 -4.63 9.89
N ILE A 246 17.05 -3.71 9.00
CA ILE A 246 16.87 -3.95 7.57
C ILE A 246 17.56 -2.87 6.75
N ASP A 247 17.99 -3.20 5.54
CA ASP A 247 18.49 -2.21 4.60
C ASP A 247 17.31 -1.54 3.88
N LEU A 248 17.39 -0.22 3.76
CA LEU A 248 16.38 0.60 3.09
C LEU A 248 16.98 1.23 1.83
N ASP A 249 16.19 1.28 0.76
CA ASP A 249 16.55 2.07 -0.42
C ASP A 249 16.28 3.56 -0.21
N ASP A 250 16.62 4.40 -1.19
CA ASP A 250 16.42 5.86 -1.15
C ASP A 250 14.93 6.26 -1.00
N GLY A 251 14.01 5.36 -1.30
CA GLY A 251 12.57 5.53 -1.12
C GLY A 251 12.06 5.08 0.24
N GLY A 252 12.93 4.51 1.09
CA GLY A 252 12.58 3.93 2.39
C GLY A 252 12.02 2.51 2.31
N TYR A 253 12.06 1.86 1.15
CA TYR A 253 11.60 0.47 0.98
C TYR A 253 12.66 -0.52 1.45
N ALA A 254 12.20 -1.57 2.11
CA ALA A 254 13.07 -2.63 2.63
C ALA A 254 13.65 -3.48 1.49
N ASP A 255 14.98 -3.60 1.45
CA ASP A 255 15.68 -4.53 0.57
C ASP A 255 15.60 -5.95 1.13
N SER A 256 15.32 -6.93 0.27
CA SER A 256 15.18 -8.34 0.63
C SER A 256 15.23 -9.23 -0.61
N ASP A 257 15.57 -10.49 -0.39
CA ASP A 257 15.55 -11.50 -1.45
C ASP A 257 14.13 -12.01 -1.77
N GLU A 258 14.01 -12.96 -2.69
CA GLU A 258 12.72 -13.57 -3.06
C GLU A 258 12.09 -14.39 -1.92
N ASN A 259 12.87 -14.84 -0.93
CA ASN A 259 12.38 -15.48 0.28
C ASN A 259 11.97 -14.48 1.38
N CYS A 260 11.99 -13.19 1.07
CA CYS A 260 11.68 -12.13 2.03
C CYS A 260 12.70 -12.00 3.18
N CYS A 261 13.90 -12.56 3.02
CA CYS A 261 14.97 -12.46 4.01
C CYS A 261 15.62 -11.08 3.98
N THR A 262 16.01 -10.59 5.15
CA THR A 262 16.76 -9.33 5.32
C THR A 262 18.21 -9.61 5.72
N LYS A 263 19.00 -8.55 5.93
CA LYS A 263 20.37 -8.67 6.45
C LYS A 263 20.43 -9.26 7.86
N THR A 264 19.36 -9.18 8.64
CA THR A 264 19.31 -9.63 10.03
C THR A 264 18.69 -11.02 10.12
N PRO A 265 19.42 -12.03 10.63
CA PRO A 265 18.86 -13.37 10.83
C PRO A 265 17.60 -13.36 11.68
N GLY A 266 16.56 -14.06 11.21
CA GLY A 266 15.27 -14.13 11.88
C GLY A 266 14.39 -12.87 11.74
N VAL A 267 14.78 -11.91 10.90
CA VAL A 267 13.96 -10.76 10.52
C VAL A 267 13.63 -10.84 9.03
N PHE A 268 12.35 -10.80 8.71
CA PHE A 268 11.80 -10.92 7.36
C PHE A 268 10.93 -9.72 7.04
N VAL A 269 10.71 -9.44 5.75
CA VAL A 269 9.83 -8.36 5.31
C VAL A 269 8.84 -8.87 4.27
N ALA A 270 7.59 -8.39 4.29
CA ALA A 270 6.55 -8.85 3.38
C ALA A 270 5.63 -7.71 2.93
N GLY A 271 5.12 -7.80 1.71
CA GLY A 271 4.14 -6.86 1.19
C GLY A 271 4.74 -5.57 0.65
N ASP A 272 3.97 -4.51 0.70
CA ASP A 272 4.25 -3.27 -0.02
C ASP A 272 5.36 -2.41 0.61
N CYS A 273 5.79 -2.73 1.82
CA CYS A 273 6.96 -2.12 2.45
C CYS A 273 8.30 -2.56 1.82
N ARG A 274 8.29 -3.63 1.00
CA ARG A 274 9.46 -4.12 0.28
C ARG A 274 9.76 -3.31 -0.98
N LYS A 275 11.02 -3.30 -1.38
CA LYS A 275 11.49 -2.87 -2.70
C LYS A 275 10.99 -3.85 -3.76
N LYS A 276 9.97 -3.47 -4.51
CA LYS A 276 9.39 -4.26 -5.61
C LYS A 276 8.66 -3.37 -6.61
N THR A 277 8.41 -3.89 -7.81
CA THR A 277 7.77 -3.13 -8.90
C THR A 277 6.25 -3.20 -8.86
N VAL A 278 5.69 -4.32 -8.40
CA VAL A 278 4.23 -4.56 -8.37
C VAL A 278 3.75 -4.60 -6.94
N ARG A 279 2.80 -3.73 -6.61
CA ARG A 279 2.12 -3.65 -5.31
C ARG A 279 0.64 -3.94 -5.53
N GLN A 280 0.25 -5.17 -5.21
CA GLN A 280 -1.11 -5.68 -5.37
C GLN A 280 -1.42 -6.65 -4.22
N LEU A 281 -2.70 -6.90 -3.94
CA LEU A 281 -3.14 -7.87 -2.92
C LEU A 281 -2.50 -9.25 -3.11
N THR A 282 -2.47 -9.72 -4.37
CA THR A 282 -1.88 -11.02 -4.71
C THR A 282 -0.39 -11.08 -4.42
N THR A 283 0.37 -10.00 -4.73
CA THR A 283 1.81 -9.97 -4.44
C THR A 283 2.08 -9.77 -2.94
N ALA A 284 1.22 -9.07 -2.22
CA ALA A 284 1.31 -8.94 -0.77
C ALA A 284 1.07 -10.28 -0.06
N ALA A 285 0.04 -11.03 -0.48
CA ALA A 285 -0.23 -12.38 0.04
C ALA A 285 0.91 -13.36 -0.30
N ALA A 286 1.46 -13.31 -1.53
CA ALA A 286 2.60 -14.13 -1.92
C ALA A 286 3.83 -13.86 -1.03
N ASP A 287 4.17 -12.61 -0.80
CA ASP A 287 5.27 -12.24 0.10
C ASP A 287 5.01 -12.75 1.53
N GLY A 288 3.78 -12.61 2.04
CA GLY A 288 3.41 -13.10 3.36
C GLY A 288 3.67 -14.60 3.52
N SER A 289 3.27 -15.39 2.52
CA SER A 289 3.51 -16.84 2.52
C SER A 289 5.01 -17.18 2.45
N ALA A 290 5.79 -16.47 1.62
CA ALA A 290 7.23 -16.68 1.48
C ALA A 290 7.98 -16.34 2.79
N ALA A 291 7.67 -15.19 3.39
CA ALA A 291 8.25 -14.74 4.66
C ALA A 291 7.95 -15.73 5.80
N ALA A 292 6.70 -16.18 5.91
CA ALA A 292 6.30 -17.16 6.94
C ALA A 292 7.06 -18.46 6.83
N LEU A 293 7.15 -19.03 5.61
CA LEU A 293 7.88 -20.28 5.39
C LEU A 293 9.40 -20.13 5.65
N ALA A 294 9.97 -18.96 5.31
CA ALA A 294 11.36 -18.65 5.63
C ALA A 294 11.57 -18.51 7.15
N ALA A 295 10.66 -17.84 7.85
CA ALA A 295 10.70 -17.71 9.31
C ALA A 295 10.58 -19.08 10.01
N CYS A 296 9.68 -19.94 9.55
CA CYS A 296 9.55 -21.30 10.08
C CYS A 296 10.85 -22.10 9.94
N ARG A 297 11.47 -22.08 8.73
CA ARG A 297 12.77 -22.75 8.52
C ARG A 297 13.86 -22.20 9.43
N TYR A 298 13.92 -20.89 9.64
CA TYR A 298 14.88 -20.27 10.55
C TYR A 298 14.70 -20.77 11.98
N ILE A 299 13.46 -20.80 12.49
CA ILE A 299 13.15 -21.26 13.84
C ILE A 299 13.51 -22.76 14.02
N ASP A 300 13.18 -23.59 13.03
CA ASP A 300 13.49 -25.01 13.06
C ASP A 300 15.02 -25.26 13.09
N ALA A 301 15.79 -24.39 12.42
CA ALA A 301 17.27 -24.46 12.46
C ALA A 301 17.86 -24.04 13.79
N LEU A 302 17.19 -23.16 14.58
CA LEU A 302 17.62 -22.81 15.94
C LEU A 302 17.43 -23.96 16.95
N ALA A 303 16.55 -24.89 16.66
CA ALA A 303 16.21 -25.99 17.56
C ALA A 303 17.14 -27.22 17.38
N ASN A 304 17.96 -27.21 16.32
CA ASN A 304 18.93 -28.29 16.02
C ASN A 304 20.37 -27.85 16.33
#